data_492291d801620295f4ced4288cdb56cd
#
_entry.id   492291d801620295f4ced4288cdb56cd
#
_cell.length_a   1.000
_cell.length_b   1.000
_cell.length_c   1.000
_cell.angle_alpha   90.00
_cell.angle_beta   90.00
_cell.angle_gamma   90.00
#
_symmetry.space_group_name_H-M   'P 1'
#
loop_
_entity.id
_entity.type
_entity.pdbx_description
1 polymer ?
#
loop_
_entity_poly.entity_id
_entity_poly.type
_entity_poly.pdbx_seq_one_letter_code
_entity_poly.pdbx_strand_id
1 'polypeptide(L)'
;PGKDVALLNSMIYTIIEEKLYDKQYVASMTEGFDALKENIKKFKPEAMEKVCGIKADDIRDTARVYAKSGRSIIFWGMGISQHIHGTDNSRCLITLALITGHIGREGTGLHPLRGQNNVQGASDAGLIPMVFPDYKSVEDENVHKNMESFWSTELDNKKGLTVVEIIDNVCKGKIKGMYVMGENP
;
A
#
# COMPACT_ATOMS: atom_id res chain seq x y z
N PRO A 1 -13.41 4.06 -10.14
CA PRO A 1 -12.95 3.45 -8.89
C PRO A 1 -12.46 2.02 -9.10
N GLY A 2 -11.41 1.61 -8.37
CA GLY A 2 -10.86 0.26 -8.44
C GLY A 2 -10.00 -0.04 -9.68
N LYS A 3 -9.59 0.99 -10.42
CA LYS A 3 -8.73 0.87 -11.61
C LYS A 3 -7.37 1.55 -11.44
N ASP A 4 -7.00 1.81 -10.20
CA ASP A 4 -5.82 2.59 -9.82
C ASP A 4 -4.53 1.94 -10.34
N VAL A 5 -4.39 0.62 -10.20
CA VAL A 5 -3.23 -0.13 -10.75
C VAL A 5 -3.07 0.09 -12.26
N ALA A 6 -4.19 0.07 -13.02
CA ALA A 6 -4.14 0.26 -14.46
C ALA A 6 -3.72 1.68 -14.83
N LEU A 7 -4.28 2.69 -14.14
CA LEU A 7 -3.96 4.10 -14.34
C LEU A 7 -2.49 4.38 -14.01
N LEU A 8 -2.06 3.99 -12.80
CA LEU A 8 -0.70 4.27 -12.31
C LEU A 8 0.36 3.56 -13.16
N ASN A 9 0.10 2.32 -13.57
CA ASN A 9 1.00 1.61 -14.49
C ASN A 9 1.02 2.27 -15.87
N SER A 10 -0.08 2.85 -16.35
CA SER A 10 -0.09 3.63 -17.59
C SER A 10 0.76 4.91 -17.52
N MET A 11 0.77 5.57 -16.36
CA MET A 11 1.68 6.70 -16.11
C MET A 11 3.14 6.23 -16.08
N ILE A 12 3.44 5.12 -15.40
CA ILE A 12 4.77 4.50 -15.37
C ILE A 12 5.21 4.13 -16.79
N TYR A 13 4.33 3.53 -17.60
CA TYR A 13 4.59 3.23 -19.00
C TYR A 13 5.03 4.48 -19.76
N THR A 14 4.28 5.56 -19.66
CA THR A 14 4.59 6.84 -20.33
C THR A 14 5.95 7.39 -19.92
N ILE A 15 6.25 7.39 -18.62
CA ILE A 15 7.53 7.87 -18.07
C ILE A 15 8.70 7.05 -18.64
N ILE A 16 8.56 5.74 -18.74
CA ILE A 16 9.61 4.84 -19.25
C ILE A 16 9.73 4.98 -20.78
N GLU A 17 8.62 4.98 -21.52
CA GLU A 17 8.59 5.10 -22.98
C GLU A 17 9.22 6.40 -23.45
N GLU A 18 8.88 7.51 -22.80
CA GLU A 18 9.39 8.85 -23.13
C GLU A 18 10.73 9.18 -22.45
N LYS A 19 11.33 8.20 -21.74
CA LYS A 19 12.64 8.34 -21.06
C LYS A 19 12.68 9.49 -20.06
N LEU A 20 11.57 9.76 -19.38
CA LEU A 20 11.42 10.82 -18.38
C LEU A 20 11.87 10.38 -16.98
N TYR A 21 12.31 9.14 -16.81
CA TYR A 21 12.81 8.64 -15.54
C TYR A 21 14.21 9.15 -15.22
N ASP A 22 14.52 9.25 -13.93
CA ASP A 22 15.85 9.63 -13.44
C ASP A 22 16.81 8.44 -13.58
N LYS A 23 17.63 8.47 -14.64
CA LYS A 23 18.57 7.39 -14.97
C LYS A 23 19.59 7.13 -13.87
N GLN A 24 20.10 8.19 -13.25
CA GLN A 24 21.12 8.06 -12.23
C GLN A 24 20.55 7.46 -10.96
N TYR A 25 19.39 7.96 -10.52
CA TYR A 25 18.69 7.44 -9.36
C TYR A 25 18.29 5.98 -9.56
N VAL A 26 17.70 5.65 -10.70
CA VAL A 26 17.29 4.27 -11.03
C VAL A 26 18.50 3.32 -10.98
N ALA A 27 19.63 3.71 -11.58
CA ALA A 27 20.82 2.86 -11.64
C ALA A 27 21.49 2.64 -10.27
N SER A 28 21.42 3.61 -9.36
CA SER A 28 22.13 3.56 -8.08
C SER A 28 21.25 3.15 -6.89
N MET A 29 19.94 3.37 -6.97
CA MET A 29 19.03 3.26 -5.83
C MET A 29 17.88 2.27 -6.02
N THR A 30 17.80 1.59 -7.17
CA THR A 30 16.72 0.66 -7.44
C THR A 30 17.21 -0.66 -8.03
N GLU A 31 16.40 -1.69 -7.87
CA GLU A 31 16.57 -3.00 -8.48
C GLU A 31 15.36 -3.37 -9.34
N GLY A 32 15.55 -4.30 -10.30
CA GLY A 32 14.45 -4.86 -11.08
C GLY A 32 13.88 -3.94 -12.17
N PHE A 33 14.56 -2.84 -12.55
CA PHE A 33 14.06 -1.90 -13.55
C PHE A 33 13.83 -2.52 -14.93
N ASP A 34 14.66 -3.48 -15.35
CA ASP A 34 14.46 -4.18 -16.63
C ASP A 34 13.22 -5.08 -16.61
N ALA A 35 12.98 -5.76 -15.51
CA ALA A 35 11.74 -6.54 -15.32
C ALA A 35 10.50 -5.63 -15.31
N LEU A 36 10.60 -4.44 -14.71
CA LEU A 36 9.55 -3.44 -14.76
C LEU A 36 9.26 -3.01 -16.20
N LYS A 37 10.29 -2.70 -16.99
CA LYS A 37 10.15 -2.31 -18.41
C LYS A 37 9.41 -3.37 -19.24
N GLU A 38 9.67 -4.65 -18.99
CA GLU A 38 8.95 -5.72 -19.67
C GLU A 38 7.49 -5.83 -19.22
N ASN A 39 7.25 -5.77 -17.93
CA ASN A 39 5.92 -5.92 -17.35
C ASN A 39 4.97 -4.77 -17.74
N ILE A 40 5.52 -3.55 -17.88
CA ILE A 40 4.72 -2.35 -18.11
C ILE A 40 4.19 -2.25 -19.55
N LYS A 41 4.74 -3.00 -20.51
CA LYS A 41 4.37 -2.94 -21.94
C LYS A 41 2.88 -3.14 -22.22
N LYS A 42 2.18 -3.87 -21.37
CA LYS A 42 0.74 -4.13 -21.48
C LYS A 42 -0.15 -2.96 -21.03
N PHE A 43 0.44 -1.93 -20.40
CA PHE A 43 -0.31 -0.81 -19.82
C PHE A 43 -0.20 0.47 -20.67
N LYS A 44 -0.20 0.33 -22.00
CA LYS A 44 -0.24 1.50 -22.89
C LYS A 44 -1.47 2.38 -22.58
N PRO A 45 -1.33 3.71 -22.49
CA PRO A 45 -2.47 4.60 -22.20
C PRO A 45 -3.68 4.37 -23.08
N GLU A 46 -3.47 4.15 -24.38
CA GLU A 46 -4.54 3.91 -25.35
C GLU A 46 -5.32 2.60 -25.06
N ALA A 47 -4.64 1.59 -24.55
CA ALA A 47 -5.27 0.33 -24.13
C ALA A 47 -6.00 0.48 -22.79
N MET A 48 -5.49 1.35 -21.92
CA MET A 48 -6.03 1.57 -20.56
C MET A 48 -7.14 2.62 -20.51
N GLU A 49 -7.31 3.43 -21.53
CA GLU A 49 -8.36 4.46 -21.61
C GLU A 49 -9.75 3.87 -21.29
N LYS A 50 -10.11 2.76 -21.93
CA LYS A 50 -11.40 2.09 -21.68
C LYS A 50 -11.49 1.44 -20.29
N VAL A 51 -10.36 1.03 -19.74
CA VAL A 51 -10.29 0.39 -18.42
C VAL A 51 -10.43 1.42 -17.31
N CYS A 52 -9.75 2.56 -17.44
CA CYS A 52 -9.71 3.62 -16.43
C CYS A 52 -10.83 4.64 -16.59
N GLY A 53 -11.40 4.79 -17.77
CA GLY A 53 -12.35 5.85 -18.11
C GLY A 53 -11.71 7.23 -18.21
N ILE A 54 -10.39 7.29 -18.44
CA ILE A 54 -9.58 8.52 -18.58
C ILE A 54 -8.93 8.49 -19.96
N LYS A 55 -8.96 9.59 -20.68
CA LYS A 55 -8.34 9.67 -22.01
C LYS A 55 -6.84 9.41 -21.96
N ALA A 56 -6.32 8.73 -22.98
CA ALA A 56 -4.91 8.40 -23.07
C ALA A 56 -4.01 9.64 -23.00
N ASP A 57 -4.41 10.74 -23.63
CA ASP A 57 -3.67 12.02 -23.59
C ASP A 57 -3.61 12.58 -22.17
N ASP A 58 -4.71 12.56 -21.43
CA ASP A 58 -4.75 13.04 -20.04
C ASP A 58 -3.82 12.21 -19.13
N ILE A 59 -3.77 10.89 -19.36
CA ILE A 59 -2.84 10.00 -18.64
C ILE A 59 -1.38 10.37 -18.95
N ARG A 60 -1.06 10.58 -20.24
CA ARG A 60 0.29 10.98 -20.68
C ARG A 60 0.70 12.34 -20.13
N ASP A 61 -0.19 13.31 -20.20
CA ASP A 61 0.10 14.66 -19.73
C ASP A 61 0.29 14.69 -18.21
N THR A 62 -0.53 13.96 -17.47
CA THR A 62 -0.34 13.83 -16.01
C THR A 62 1.00 13.17 -15.67
N ALA A 63 1.38 12.13 -16.40
CA ALA A 63 2.66 11.46 -16.22
C ALA A 63 3.85 12.39 -16.51
N ARG A 64 3.74 13.19 -17.57
CA ARG A 64 4.76 14.18 -17.96
C ARG A 64 4.90 15.30 -16.93
N VAL A 65 3.77 15.83 -16.45
CA VAL A 65 3.77 16.87 -15.40
C VAL A 65 4.46 16.35 -14.14
N TYR A 66 4.10 15.14 -13.69
CA TYR A 66 4.69 14.52 -12.53
C TYR A 66 6.20 14.28 -12.70
N ALA A 67 6.61 13.67 -13.82
CA ALA A 67 8.02 13.30 -14.05
C ALA A 67 8.94 14.49 -14.31
N LYS A 68 8.44 15.57 -14.93
CA LYS A 68 9.21 16.79 -15.21
C LYS A 68 9.26 17.77 -14.05
N SER A 69 8.47 17.56 -13.03
CA SER A 69 8.50 18.35 -11.81
C SER A 69 9.86 18.20 -11.12
N GLY A 70 10.46 19.30 -10.68
CA GLY A 70 11.71 19.27 -9.92
C GLY A 70 11.56 18.60 -8.55
N ARG A 71 10.38 18.71 -7.95
CA ARG A 71 10.02 18.16 -6.63
C ARG A 71 8.56 17.76 -6.66
N SER A 72 8.26 16.53 -6.24
CA SER A 72 6.89 16.03 -6.12
C SER A 72 6.70 15.23 -4.84
N ILE A 73 5.51 15.37 -4.28
CA ILE A 73 5.05 14.62 -3.12
C ILE A 73 3.80 13.86 -3.52
N ILE A 74 3.70 12.60 -3.13
CA ILE A 74 2.48 11.81 -3.30
C ILE A 74 1.83 11.62 -1.94
N PHE A 75 0.60 12.11 -1.80
CA PHE A 75 -0.26 11.83 -0.66
C PHE A 75 -1.34 10.83 -1.08
N TRP A 76 -1.56 9.81 -0.26
CA TRP A 76 -2.70 8.90 -0.47
C TRP A 76 -3.27 8.44 0.86
N GLY A 77 -4.52 8.04 0.84
CA GLY A 77 -5.24 7.53 2.00
C GLY A 77 -5.87 6.17 1.71
N MET A 78 -6.91 5.88 2.45
CA MET A 78 -7.62 4.59 2.39
C MET A 78 -8.27 4.32 1.03
N GLY A 79 -8.61 5.35 0.25
CA GLY A 79 -9.12 5.21 -1.12
C GLY A 79 -8.17 4.48 -2.06
N ILE A 80 -6.87 4.48 -1.77
CA ILE A 80 -5.85 3.71 -2.49
C ILE A 80 -5.62 2.34 -1.81
N SER A 81 -5.51 2.32 -0.48
CA SER A 81 -5.03 1.13 0.24
C SER A 81 -6.13 0.15 0.64
N GLN A 82 -7.37 0.60 0.83
CA GLN A 82 -8.50 -0.26 1.21
C GLN A 82 -9.23 -0.84 -0.02
N HIS A 83 -8.48 -1.50 -0.88
CA HIS A 83 -8.97 -2.24 -2.03
C HIS A 83 -8.42 -3.66 -2.03
N ILE A 84 -9.03 -4.56 -2.81
CA ILE A 84 -8.52 -5.93 -3.05
C ILE A 84 -7.07 -5.87 -3.54
N HIS A 85 -6.72 -4.84 -4.30
CA HIS A 85 -5.38 -4.57 -4.83
C HIS A 85 -4.69 -3.39 -4.11
N GLY A 86 -5.02 -3.11 -2.85
CA GLY A 86 -4.48 -1.96 -2.12
C GLY A 86 -2.97 -1.96 -1.99
N THR A 87 -2.38 -3.13 -1.77
CA THR A 87 -0.91 -3.28 -1.75
C THR A 87 -0.30 -2.97 -3.11
N ASP A 88 -0.91 -3.42 -4.21
CA ASP A 88 -0.42 -3.14 -5.55
C ASP A 88 -0.60 -1.68 -5.94
N ASN A 89 -1.70 -1.05 -5.54
CA ASN A 89 -1.89 0.40 -5.68
C ASN A 89 -0.74 1.17 -5.01
N SER A 90 -0.42 0.85 -3.76
CA SER A 90 0.68 1.48 -3.02
C SER A 90 2.04 1.22 -3.68
N ARG A 91 2.29 0.01 -4.16
CA ARG A 91 3.51 -0.34 -4.92
C ARG A 91 3.65 0.48 -6.20
N CYS A 92 2.55 0.73 -6.93
CA CYS A 92 2.58 1.59 -8.12
C CYS A 92 2.98 3.04 -7.77
N LEU A 93 2.46 3.60 -6.66
CA LEU A 93 2.85 4.94 -6.19
C LEU A 93 4.34 4.99 -5.79
N ILE A 94 4.81 3.97 -5.08
CA ILE A 94 6.24 3.84 -4.72
C ILE A 94 7.09 3.76 -5.99
N THR A 95 6.67 2.97 -6.98
CA THR A 95 7.38 2.84 -8.25
C THR A 95 7.46 4.17 -9.00
N LEU A 96 6.36 4.95 -9.05
CA LEU A 96 6.38 6.30 -9.64
C LEU A 96 7.42 7.20 -8.99
N ALA A 97 7.48 7.23 -7.66
CA ALA A 97 8.45 8.04 -6.93
C ALA A 97 9.90 7.56 -7.15
N LEU A 98 10.12 6.24 -7.17
CA LEU A 98 11.44 5.65 -7.38
C LEU A 98 11.99 5.94 -8.78
N ILE A 99 11.19 5.71 -9.83
CA ILE A 99 11.70 5.91 -11.20
C ILE A 99 11.95 7.38 -11.55
N THR A 100 11.33 8.31 -10.81
CA THR A 100 11.52 9.77 -11.02
C THR A 100 12.44 10.42 -10.00
N GLY A 101 12.99 9.64 -9.06
CA GLY A 101 13.88 10.14 -8.01
C GLY A 101 13.19 11.10 -7.03
N HIS A 102 11.85 11.03 -6.88
CA HIS A 102 11.08 11.85 -5.96
C HIS A 102 11.00 11.24 -4.55
N ILE A 103 12.13 10.74 -4.05
CA ILE A 103 12.25 10.17 -2.72
C ILE A 103 13.62 10.49 -2.14
N GLY A 104 13.70 10.75 -0.83
CA GLY A 104 14.95 11.01 -0.13
C GLY A 104 15.57 12.39 -0.41
N ARG A 105 14.84 13.32 -1.00
CA ARG A 105 15.27 14.70 -1.26
C ARG A 105 14.28 15.69 -0.64
N GLU A 106 14.77 16.88 -0.30
CA GLU A 106 13.91 17.96 0.23
C GLU A 106 12.77 18.30 -0.73
N GLY A 107 11.55 18.37 -0.22
CA GLY A 107 10.34 18.64 -0.99
C GLY A 107 9.85 17.49 -1.87
N THR A 108 10.33 16.27 -1.62
CA THR A 108 9.84 15.05 -2.27
C THR A 108 9.39 14.04 -1.23
N GLY A 109 8.62 13.05 -1.62
CA GLY A 109 8.28 11.93 -0.73
C GLY A 109 6.98 11.24 -1.01
N LEU A 110 6.76 10.22 -0.19
CA LEU A 110 5.61 9.34 -0.19
C LEU A 110 4.93 9.44 1.19
N HIS A 111 3.68 9.87 1.21
CA HIS A 111 2.97 10.16 2.45
C HIS A 111 1.62 9.44 2.52
N PRO A 112 1.58 8.20 3.07
CA PRO A 112 0.33 7.54 3.37
C PRO A 112 -0.38 8.27 4.52
N LEU A 113 -1.49 8.92 4.20
CA LEU A 113 -2.33 9.58 5.19
C LEU A 113 -3.20 8.55 5.89
N ARG A 114 -3.14 8.51 7.22
CA ARG A 114 -3.97 7.62 8.02
C ARG A 114 -5.36 8.22 8.20
N GLY A 115 -6.40 7.37 8.32
CA GLY A 115 -7.76 7.84 8.56
C GLY A 115 -8.03 8.16 10.02
N GLN A 116 -7.61 7.28 10.92
CA GLN A 116 -7.80 7.42 12.37
C GLN A 116 -6.67 8.24 12.99
N ASN A 117 -6.98 8.91 14.11
CA ASN A 117 -6.05 9.84 14.75
C ASN A 117 -4.72 9.20 15.21
N ASN A 118 -4.75 7.96 15.68
CA ASN A 118 -3.57 7.28 16.17
C ASN A 118 -3.53 5.80 15.75
N VAL A 119 -3.83 5.52 14.47
CA VAL A 119 -3.79 4.15 13.96
C VAL A 119 -2.38 3.56 14.05
N GLN A 120 -1.34 4.37 13.93
CA GLN A 120 0.04 3.92 14.10
C GLN A 120 0.27 3.41 15.53
N GLY A 121 -0.06 4.22 16.53
CA GLY A 121 0.08 3.82 17.94
C GLY A 121 -0.78 2.61 18.32
N ALA A 122 -1.99 2.50 17.75
CA ALA A 122 -2.82 1.32 17.93
C ALA A 122 -2.14 0.06 17.38
N SER A 123 -1.54 0.16 16.21
CA SER A 123 -0.77 -0.95 15.60
C SER A 123 0.47 -1.30 16.41
N ASP A 124 1.24 -0.28 16.86
CA ASP A 124 2.44 -0.46 17.68
C ASP A 124 2.12 -1.13 19.04
N ALA A 125 0.93 -0.81 19.57
CA ALA A 125 0.42 -1.42 20.83
C ALA A 125 -0.12 -2.84 20.64
N GLY A 126 -0.09 -3.40 19.44
CA GLY A 126 -0.52 -4.78 19.17
C GLY A 126 -2.02 -4.95 18.94
N LEU A 127 -2.77 -3.90 18.60
CA LEU A 127 -4.17 -4.00 18.24
C LEU A 127 -4.36 -4.55 16.81
N ILE A 128 -3.57 -5.55 16.47
CA ILE A 128 -3.61 -6.29 15.20
C ILE A 128 -3.69 -7.78 15.56
N PRO A 129 -4.60 -8.56 14.96
CA PRO A 129 -4.90 -9.91 15.43
C PRO A 129 -3.77 -10.94 15.29
N MET A 130 -2.68 -10.61 14.62
CA MET A 130 -1.55 -11.52 14.40
C MET A 130 -0.28 -11.13 15.15
N VAL A 131 -0.28 -10.03 15.92
CA VAL A 131 0.93 -9.54 16.57
C VAL A 131 0.66 -9.08 18.01
N PHE A 132 1.67 -9.21 18.84
CA PHE A 132 1.82 -8.53 20.12
C PHE A 132 2.34 -7.09 19.90
N PRO A 133 2.44 -6.27 20.95
CA PRO A 133 3.14 -4.98 20.86
C PRO A 133 4.50 -5.10 20.16
N ASP A 134 4.90 -4.03 19.48
CA ASP A 134 6.14 -3.97 18.69
C ASP A 134 6.15 -4.95 17.48
N TYR A 135 4.98 -5.24 16.92
CA TYR A 135 4.79 -6.12 15.74
C TYR A 135 5.37 -7.54 15.91
N LYS A 136 5.54 -8.01 17.12
CA LYS A 136 6.06 -9.35 17.39
C LYS A 136 4.98 -10.40 17.13
N SER A 137 5.33 -11.44 16.37
CA SER A 137 4.37 -12.49 16.01
C SER A 137 3.82 -13.22 17.24
N VAL A 138 2.51 -13.44 17.28
CA VAL A 138 1.86 -14.28 18.31
C VAL A 138 2.23 -15.75 18.17
N GLU A 139 2.71 -16.18 17.00
CA GLU A 139 3.14 -17.54 16.72
C GLU A 139 4.63 -17.80 17.08
N ASP A 140 5.38 -16.78 17.48
CA ASP A 140 6.76 -16.95 17.94
C ASP A 140 6.77 -17.43 19.40
N GLU A 141 7.26 -18.64 19.64
CA GLU A 141 7.22 -19.29 20.94
C GLU A 141 7.98 -18.51 22.04
N ASN A 142 9.08 -17.84 21.71
CA ASN A 142 9.86 -17.08 22.68
C ASN A 142 9.14 -15.79 23.06
N VAL A 143 8.61 -15.10 22.05
CA VAL A 143 7.80 -13.89 22.25
C VAL A 143 6.57 -14.22 23.08
N HIS A 144 5.88 -15.31 22.74
CA HIS A 144 4.67 -15.77 23.42
C HIS A 144 4.94 -16.01 24.92
N LYS A 145 5.95 -16.81 25.25
CA LYS A 145 6.34 -17.06 26.64
C LYS A 145 6.71 -15.78 27.41
N ASN A 146 7.39 -14.84 26.75
CA ASN A 146 7.73 -13.56 27.35
C ASN A 146 6.47 -12.74 27.67
N MET A 147 5.48 -12.72 26.77
CA MET A 147 4.22 -12.00 26.96
C MET A 147 3.36 -12.65 28.04
N GLU A 148 3.27 -13.98 28.08
CA GLU A 148 2.62 -14.72 29.16
C GLU A 148 3.23 -14.39 30.54
N SER A 149 4.55 -14.36 30.62
CA SER A 149 5.25 -13.98 31.84
C SER A 149 4.99 -12.52 32.21
N PHE A 150 5.00 -11.60 31.24
CA PHE A 150 4.80 -10.17 31.47
C PHE A 150 3.38 -9.87 31.95
N TRP A 151 2.36 -10.50 31.32
CA TRP A 151 0.95 -10.30 31.69
C TRP A 151 0.46 -11.27 32.77
N SER A 152 1.30 -12.21 33.23
CA SER A 152 0.96 -13.22 34.23
C SER A 152 -0.32 -14.00 33.90
N THR A 153 -0.48 -14.39 32.63
CA THR A 153 -1.66 -15.10 32.13
C THR A 153 -1.29 -15.99 30.94
N GLU A 154 -2.03 -17.08 30.77
CA GLU A 154 -1.93 -17.91 29.57
C GLU A 154 -2.54 -17.18 28.38
N LEU A 155 -1.91 -17.29 27.22
CA LEU A 155 -2.33 -16.66 25.98
C LEU A 155 -2.56 -17.71 24.88
N ASP A 156 -3.45 -17.43 23.93
CA ASP A 156 -3.60 -18.26 22.74
C ASP A 156 -2.45 -17.95 21.76
N ASN A 157 -1.78 -19.00 21.28
CA ASN A 157 -0.70 -18.88 20.30
C ASN A 157 -1.18 -18.83 18.83
N LYS A 158 -2.46 -18.71 18.62
CA LYS A 158 -3.07 -18.61 17.29
C LYS A 158 -3.32 -17.16 16.91
N LYS A 159 -3.15 -16.88 15.62
CA LYS A 159 -3.59 -15.58 15.06
C LYS A 159 -5.08 -15.39 15.30
N GLY A 160 -5.46 -14.19 15.72
CA GLY A 160 -6.84 -13.76 15.73
C GLY A 160 -7.39 -13.59 14.30
N LEU A 161 -8.69 -13.40 14.21
CA LEU A 161 -9.38 -13.23 12.94
C LEU A 161 -9.24 -11.78 12.42
N THR A 162 -9.11 -11.64 11.10
CA THR A 162 -9.23 -10.34 10.43
C THR A 162 -10.68 -9.83 10.48
N VAL A 163 -10.91 -8.54 10.25
CA VAL A 163 -12.26 -7.96 10.24
C VAL A 163 -13.21 -8.69 9.28
N VAL A 164 -12.73 -9.07 8.09
CA VAL A 164 -13.53 -9.83 7.12
C VAL A 164 -13.89 -11.20 7.65
N GLU A 165 -12.94 -11.91 8.25
CA GLU A 165 -13.18 -13.22 8.86
C GLU A 165 -14.11 -13.13 10.07
N ILE A 166 -14.01 -12.07 10.88
CA ILE A 166 -14.93 -11.83 12.01
C ILE A 166 -16.37 -11.72 11.49
N ILE A 167 -16.61 -10.84 10.52
CA ILE A 167 -17.95 -10.64 9.95
C ILE A 167 -18.48 -11.92 9.30
N ASP A 168 -17.65 -12.63 8.55
CA ASP A 168 -18.02 -13.92 7.95
C ASP A 168 -18.41 -14.97 9.02
N ASN A 169 -17.66 -15.03 10.13
CA ASN A 169 -17.96 -15.92 11.24
C ASN A 169 -19.22 -15.49 12.06
N VAL A 170 -19.51 -14.20 12.12
CA VAL A 170 -20.81 -13.70 12.65
C VAL A 170 -21.94 -14.19 11.77
N CYS A 171 -21.85 -14.01 10.45
CA CYS A 171 -22.85 -14.47 9.49
C CYS A 171 -23.07 -16.00 9.56
N LYS A 172 -22.03 -16.76 9.83
CA LYS A 172 -22.07 -18.22 10.01
C LYS A 172 -22.54 -18.65 11.42
N GLY A 173 -22.86 -17.72 12.31
CA GLY A 173 -23.29 -17.98 13.68
C GLY A 173 -22.21 -18.57 14.60
N LYS A 174 -20.94 -18.54 14.21
CA LYS A 174 -19.81 -18.98 15.02
C LYS A 174 -19.45 -17.97 16.11
N ILE A 175 -19.55 -16.68 15.81
CA ILE A 175 -19.40 -15.58 16.76
C ILE A 175 -20.80 -15.19 17.25
N LYS A 176 -21.02 -15.25 18.57
CA LYS A 176 -22.32 -15.03 19.20
C LYS A 176 -22.54 -13.61 19.71
N GLY A 177 -21.47 -12.87 19.91
CA GLY A 177 -21.52 -11.48 20.39
C GLY A 177 -20.29 -10.72 19.91
N MET A 178 -20.46 -9.42 19.71
CA MET A 178 -19.40 -8.52 19.26
C MET A 178 -19.54 -7.18 19.98
N TYR A 179 -18.44 -6.65 20.46
CA TYR A 179 -18.36 -5.29 20.97
C TYR A 179 -17.69 -4.40 19.93
N VAL A 180 -18.41 -3.39 19.45
CA VAL A 180 -17.92 -2.46 18.42
C VAL A 180 -17.83 -1.07 19.03
N MET A 181 -16.67 -0.44 18.91
CA MET A 181 -16.41 0.88 19.46
C MET A 181 -15.81 1.80 18.39
N GLY A 182 -16.59 2.81 17.97
CA GLY A 182 -16.15 3.84 17.03
C GLY A 182 -15.98 3.36 15.59
N GLU A 183 -16.53 2.22 15.21
CA GLU A 183 -16.45 1.61 13.89
C GLU A 183 -17.86 1.21 13.39
N ASN A 184 -17.98 1.08 12.07
CA ASN A 184 -19.15 0.50 11.40
C ASN A 184 -18.67 -0.63 10.48
N PRO A 185 -18.61 -1.87 11.01
CA PRO A 185 -18.04 -3.01 10.30
C PRO A 185 -18.89 -3.48 9.12
#